data_d1966ee17bf2f4cc1a3c53d4fbbaf486
#
_entry.id   d1966ee17bf2f4cc1a3c53d4fbbaf486
#
_cell.length_a   1.000
_cell.length_b   1.000
_cell.length_c   1.000
_cell.angle_alpha   90.00
_cell.angle_beta   90.00
_cell.angle_gamma   90.00
#
_symmetry.space_group_name_H-M   'P 1'
#
loop_
_entity.id
_entity.type
_entity.pdbx_description
1 polymer ?
#
loop_
_entity_poly.entity_id
_entity_poly.type
_entity_poly.pdbx_seq_one_letter_code
_entity_poly.pdbx_strand_id
1 'polypeptide(L)'
;MSRLHRLGTWAQRFPGTFTLGLVTLAMFGLQAWAGGTYDVPAAVQLGALLAERIREHGEYFRVVMPMFLHMGPVHFGLNMLAFVQLALLVEYVWGTQRLLVFYGLCGIAAALVTASFSPMGRPTLGASGAIMGLAGLLLGARYMGAPSLRLFLGEVLGRRLFWGVLFTFGVGLLLEAFYPIVDNWGHLGGFLMGVLFAAATPDPDSGEWPVRAAGALLVPLFVGSAAWTAERGDAALQTLDADLAWEYRLGASRHPDTVQGVDMLVSMVRHYEDAGQGEVGLEVLRREVRSVHQPLLLLRMSGLLLGEDDLDDAAMVALQRWSEVAPDDPMVLNSLAWHLVTHDDPAARDPARAEELVRAALASLDTDEPSDSRLQRAAYLDTLGEALLQLQRYEEALEVQSESLAIAEELEMADLPEIQARHQRILQAVGPQ
;
A
#
# COMPACT_ATOMS: atom_id res chain seq x y z
N MET A 1 -42.00 20.37 4.66
CA MET A 1 -41.66 18.93 4.46
C MET A 1 -40.31 18.66 5.08
N SER A 2 -40.18 17.70 6.02
CA SER A 2 -38.94 17.36 6.67
C SER A 2 -37.96 16.71 5.67
N ARG A 3 -36.62 16.78 5.95
CA ARG A 3 -35.57 16.12 5.11
C ARG A 3 -35.84 14.62 4.97
N LEU A 4 -36.32 13.96 6.03
CA LEU A 4 -36.70 12.54 6.03
C LEU A 4 -37.88 12.22 5.08
N HIS A 5 -38.83 13.09 4.97
CA HIS A 5 -39.95 12.90 4.02
C HIS A 5 -39.50 12.98 2.56
N ARG A 6 -38.52 13.86 2.26
CA ARG A 6 -37.93 13.95 0.91
C ARG A 6 -37.09 12.73 0.56
N LEU A 7 -36.32 12.17 1.53
CA LEU A 7 -35.57 10.95 1.33
C LEU A 7 -36.49 9.75 1.06
N GLY A 8 -37.60 9.63 1.81
CA GLY A 8 -38.56 8.57 1.59
C GLY A 8 -39.23 8.63 0.20
N THR A 9 -39.53 9.82 -0.29
CA THR A 9 -40.09 10.00 -1.64
C THR A 9 -39.05 9.70 -2.74
N TRP A 10 -37.79 9.98 -2.48
CA TRP A 10 -36.71 9.70 -3.41
C TRP A 10 -36.41 8.19 -3.54
N ALA A 11 -36.34 7.47 -2.40
CA ALA A 11 -36.15 6.03 -2.34
C ALA A 11 -37.32 5.28 -3.04
N GLN A 12 -38.56 5.79 -2.92
CA GLN A 12 -39.73 5.23 -3.63
C GLN A 12 -39.69 5.47 -5.15
N ARG A 13 -39.11 6.60 -5.58
CA ARG A 13 -39.01 6.95 -7.00
C ARG A 13 -37.85 6.25 -7.73
N PHE A 14 -36.75 6.01 -7.03
CA PHE A 14 -35.50 5.43 -7.55
C PHE A 14 -34.98 4.32 -6.63
N PRO A 15 -35.75 3.25 -6.45
CA PRO A 15 -35.38 2.21 -5.46
C PRO A 15 -34.11 1.45 -5.82
N GLY A 16 -33.77 1.29 -7.10
CA GLY A 16 -32.54 0.62 -7.53
C GLY A 16 -31.31 1.42 -7.20
N THR A 17 -31.29 2.70 -7.53
CA THR A 17 -30.20 3.61 -7.17
C THR A 17 -30.03 3.69 -5.67
N PHE A 18 -31.12 3.80 -4.91
CA PHE A 18 -31.08 3.85 -3.47
C PHE A 18 -30.52 2.55 -2.87
N THR A 19 -30.99 1.38 -3.33
CA THR A 19 -30.55 0.06 -2.84
C THR A 19 -29.06 -0.18 -3.11
N LEU A 20 -28.59 0.04 -4.35
CA LEU A 20 -27.19 -0.11 -4.69
C LEU A 20 -26.29 0.84 -3.89
N GLY A 21 -26.70 2.10 -3.75
CA GLY A 21 -25.96 3.08 -2.94
C GLY A 21 -25.89 2.68 -1.46
N LEU A 22 -26.98 2.16 -0.90
CA LEU A 22 -27.04 1.70 0.49
C LEU A 22 -26.16 0.45 0.70
N VAL A 23 -26.22 -0.52 -0.21
CA VAL A 23 -25.35 -1.72 -0.16
C VAL A 23 -23.87 -1.30 -0.23
N THR A 24 -23.51 -0.41 -1.14
CA THR A 24 -22.13 0.07 -1.28
C THR A 24 -21.67 0.83 -0.02
N LEU A 25 -22.53 1.65 0.56
CA LEU A 25 -22.24 2.36 1.82
C LEU A 25 -22.07 1.37 2.98
N ALA A 26 -22.93 0.34 3.08
CA ALA A 26 -22.81 -0.70 4.11
C ALA A 26 -21.52 -1.49 3.98
N MET A 27 -21.12 -1.84 2.76
CA MET A 27 -19.84 -2.53 2.49
C MET A 27 -18.64 -1.64 2.81
N PHE A 28 -18.69 -0.34 2.52
CA PHE A 28 -17.67 0.62 2.92
C PHE A 28 -17.55 0.74 4.45
N GLY A 29 -18.69 0.74 5.16
CA GLY A 29 -18.72 0.70 6.63
C GLY A 29 -18.16 -0.60 7.19
N LEU A 30 -18.48 -1.74 6.58
CA LEU A 30 -17.94 -3.05 6.96
C LEU A 30 -16.41 -3.10 6.74
N GLN A 31 -15.92 -2.59 5.63
CA GLN A 31 -14.49 -2.50 5.34
C GLN A 31 -13.76 -1.60 6.36
N ALA A 32 -14.37 -0.46 6.73
CA ALA A 32 -13.83 0.42 7.77
C ALA A 32 -13.74 -0.28 9.14
N TRP A 33 -14.71 -1.13 9.46
CA TRP A 33 -14.75 -1.91 10.71
C TRP A 33 -13.75 -3.08 10.70
N ALA A 34 -13.55 -3.74 9.55
CA ALA A 34 -12.72 -4.95 9.42
C ALA A 34 -11.20 -4.71 9.44
N GLY A 35 -10.74 -3.45 9.38
CA GLY A 35 -9.30 -3.12 9.40
C GLY A 35 -9.01 -1.72 8.85
N GLY A 36 -10.02 -1.09 8.24
CA GLY A 36 -9.87 0.24 7.65
C GLY A 36 -10.06 0.26 6.15
N THR A 37 -10.45 1.43 5.64
CA THR A 37 -10.77 1.58 4.21
C THR A 37 -9.55 1.63 3.29
N TYR A 38 -8.35 1.73 3.85
CA TYR A 38 -7.08 1.61 3.13
C TYR A 38 -6.36 0.29 3.41
N ASP A 39 -6.93 -0.56 4.26
CA ASP A 39 -6.35 -1.84 4.62
C ASP A 39 -6.57 -2.87 3.51
N VAL A 40 -5.46 -3.35 2.93
CA VAL A 40 -5.50 -4.31 1.82
C VAL A 40 -5.91 -5.71 2.28
N PRO A 41 -5.40 -6.25 3.38
CA PRO A 41 -5.88 -7.50 3.96
C PRO A 41 -7.40 -7.49 4.15
N ALA A 42 -7.97 -6.46 4.78
CA ALA A 42 -9.42 -6.33 4.94
C ALA A 42 -10.17 -6.30 3.58
N ALA A 43 -9.63 -5.59 2.59
CA ALA A 43 -10.20 -5.56 1.25
C ALA A 43 -10.17 -6.95 0.58
N VAL A 44 -9.08 -7.69 0.70
CA VAL A 44 -8.92 -9.05 0.16
C VAL A 44 -9.84 -10.03 0.88
N GLN A 45 -9.94 -9.94 2.21
CA GLN A 45 -10.88 -10.71 3.02
C GLN A 45 -12.32 -10.49 2.59
N LEU A 46 -12.68 -9.24 2.28
CA LEU A 46 -14.03 -8.87 1.82
C LEU A 46 -14.25 -9.09 0.32
N GLY A 47 -13.30 -9.71 -0.38
CA GLY A 47 -13.47 -10.17 -1.75
C GLY A 47 -12.95 -9.21 -2.83
N ALA A 48 -11.96 -8.36 -2.55
CA ALA A 48 -11.27 -7.62 -3.60
C ALA A 48 -10.77 -8.57 -4.72
N LEU A 49 -10.78 -8.11 -5.95
CA LEU A 49 -10.37 -8.91 -7.10
C LEU A 49 -8.86 -9.18 -7.03
N LEU A 50 -8.51 -10.45 -7.11
CA LEU A 50 -7.16 -10.95 -7.30
C LEU A 50 -7.20 -11.94 -8.47
N ALA A 51 -6.49 -11.63 -9.55
CA ALA A 51 -6.58 -12.38 -10.80
C ALA A 51 -6.12 -13.85 -10.63
N GLU A 52 -5.04 -14.08 -9.88
CA GLU A 52 -4.50 -15.41 -9.56
C GLU A 52 -5.49 -16.24 -8.75
N ARG A 53 -6.18 -15.62 -7.76
CA ARG A 53 -7.17 -16.34 -6.95
C ARG A 53 -8.37 -16.82 -7.76
N ILE A 54 -8.78 -16.03 -8.74
CA ILE A 54 -9.84 -16.44 -9.66
C ILE A 54 -9.36 -17.58 -10.54
N ARG A 55 -8.13 -17.50 -11.11
CA ARG A 55 -7.61 -18.46 -12.09
C ARG A 55 -7.16 -19.78 -11.44
N GLU A 56 -6.45 -19.69 -10.31
CA GLU A 56 -5.79 -20.85 -9.70
C GLU A 56 -6.62 -21.52 -8.61
N HIS A 57 -7.44 -20.73 -7.89
CA HIS A 57 -8.22 -21.22 -6.75
C HIS A 57 -9.73 -21.20 -6.97
N GLY A 58 -10.22 -20.71 -8.13
CA GLY A 58 -11.64 -20.68 -8.47
C GLY A 58 -12.49 -19.76 -7.59
N GLU A 59 -11.90 -18.72 -7.01
CA GLU A 59 -12.61 -17.79 -6.11
C GLU A 59 -13.48 -16.79 -6.90
N TYR A 60 -14.48 -17.30 -7.65
CA TYR A 60 -15.30 -16.50 -8.57
C TYR A 60 -16.16 -15.42 -7.89
N PHE A 61 -16.36 -15.48 -6.57
CA PHE A 61 -17.02 -14.40 -5.84
C PHE A 61 -16.28 -13.06 -6.00
N ARG A 62 -14.98 -13.09 -6.26
CA ARG A 62 -14.13 -11.91 -6.53
C ARG A 62 -14.43 -11.21 -7.86
N VAL A 63 -15.37 -11.74 -8.64
CA VAL A 63 -15.89 -11.07 -9.85
C VAL A 63 -17.04 -10.12 -9.50
N VAL A 64 -17.70 -10.35 -8.36
CA VAL A 64 -18.89 -9.58 -7.92
C VAL A 64 -18.56 -8.61 -6.80
N MET A 65 -17.84 -9.05 -5.78
CA MET A 65 -17.61 -8.28 -4.56
C MET A 65 -16.82 -6.96 -4.77
N PRO A 66 -15.83 -6.89 -5.69
CA PRO A 66 -15.02 -5.68 -5.87
C PRO A 66 -15.82 -4.42 -6.16
N MET A 67 -16.97 -4.53 -6.85
CA MET A 67 -17.80 -3.37 -7.22
C MET A 67 -18.45 -2.65 -6.02
N PHE A 68 -18.38 -3.24 -4.82
CA PHE A 68 -18.91 -2.66 -3.58
C PHE A 68 -17.84 -2.21 -2.59
N LEU A 69 -16.57 -2.52 -2.87
CA LEU A 69 -15.42 -2.17 -2.03
C LEU A 69 -14.72 -0.91 -2.55
N HIS A 70 -14.10 -0.13 -1.66
CA HIS A 70 -13.44 1.12 -2.04
C HIS A 70 -12.18 1.39 -1.23
N MET A 71 -11.15 1.89 -1.90
CA MET A 71 -9.88 2.28 -1.28
C MET A 71 -9.95 3.73 -0.77
N GLY A 72 -10.43 3.88 0.46
CA GLY A 72 -10.51 5.15 1.15
C GLY A 72 -11.71 6.05 0.81
N PRO A 73 -11.96 7.07 1.64
CA PRO A 73 -13.17 7.90 1.55
C PRO A 73 -13.22 8.77 0.28
N VAL A 74 -12.09 9.19 -0.27
CA VAL A 74 -12.06 10.01 -1.50
C VAL A 74 -12.49 9.17 -2.70
N HIS A 75 -11.95 7.94 -2.83
CA HIS A 75 -12.33 7.01 -3.90
C HIS A 75 -13.81 6.63 -3.80
N PHE A 76 -14.29 6.32 -2.59
CA PHE A 76 -15.70 6.07 -2.32
C PHE A 76 -16.59 7.27 -2.73
N GLY A 77 -16.24 8.48 -2.28
CA GLY A 77 -17.03 9.69 -2.54
C GLY A 77 -17.14 10.02 -4.03
N LEU A 78 -16.03 9.94 -4.77
CA LEU A 78 -16.02 10.18 -6.21
C LEU A 78 -16.85 9.14 -6.97
N ASN A 79 -16.74 7.86 -6.60
CA ASN A 79 -17.56 6.79 -7.18
C ASN A 79 -19.03 7.00 -6.88
N MET A 80 -19.42 7.32 -5.64
CA MET A 80 -20.82 7.54 -5.27
C MET A 80 -21.40 8.77 -5.97
N LEU A 81 -20.62 9.83 -6.14
CA LEU A 81 -21.05 11.01 -6.89
C LEU A 81 -21.37 10.67 -8.37
N ALA A 82 -20.46 9.95 -9.04
CA ALA A 82 -20.65 9.52 -10.42
C ALA A 82 -21.79 8.50 -10.53
N PHE A 83 -21.84 7.51 -9.62
CA PHE A 83 -22.90 6.50 -9.57
C PHE A 83 -24.28 7.12 -9.48
N VAL A 84 -24.53 7.99 -8.50
CA VAL A 84 -25.85 8.59 -8.30
C VAL A 84 -26.29 9.35 -9.55
N GLN A 85 -25.39 10.12 -10.18
CA GLN A 85 -25.75 10.89 -11.39
C GLN A 85 -26.14 9.99 -12.56
N LEU A 86 -25.38 8.92 -12.82
CA LEU A 86 -25.63 8.03 -13.96
C LEU A 86 -26.76 7.03 -13.67
N ALA A 87 -26.79 6.46 -12.47
CA ALA A 87 -27.81 5.47 -12.08
C ALA A 87 -29.20 6.06 -12.09
N LEU A 88 -29.39 7.28 -11.56
CA LEU A 88 -30.70 7.98 -11.63
C LEU A 88 -31.19 8.15 -13.06
N LEU A 89 -30.29 8.48 -13.98
CA LEU A 89 -30.65 8.69 -15.37
C LEU A 89 -31.00 7.37 -16.04
N VAL A 90 -30.25 6.31 -15.76
CA VAL A 90 -30.52 4.96 -16.27
C VAL A 90 -31.83 4.43 -15.68
N GLU A 91 -32.05 4.58 -14.36
CA GLU A 91 -33.26 4.12 -13.70
C GLU A 91 -34.50 4.88 -14.18
N TYR A 92 -34.37 6.17 -14.44
CA TYR A 92 -35.44 6.98 -15.00
C TYR A 92 -35.89 6.52 -16.40
N VAL A 93 -34.89 6.15 -17.26
CA VAL A 93 -35.14 5.77 -18.64
C VAL A 93 -35.57 4.30 -18.77
N TRP A 94 -34.87 3.39 -18.07
CA TRP A 94 -35.08 1.93 -18.27
C TRP A 94 -35.73 1.22 -17.07
N GLY A 95 -35.92 1.93 -15.98
CA GLY A 95 -36.51 1.38 -14.75
C GLY A 95 -35.50 0.61 -13.88
N THR A 96 -35.96 0.32 -12.66
CA THR A 96 -35.17 -0.27 -11.59
C THR A 96 -34.51 -1.61 -11.97
N GLN A 97 -35.32 -2.52 -12.55
CA GLN A 97 -34.82 -3.87 -12.86
C GLN A 97 -33.67 -3.85 -13.87
N ARG A 98 -33.79 -3.02 -14.90
CA ARG A 98 -32.75 -2.86 -15.92
C ARG A 98 -31.51 -2.18 -15.35
N LEU A 99 -31.67 -1.18 -14.48
CA LEU A 99 -30.53 -0.59 -13.78
C LEU A 99 -29.72 -1.66 -13.02
N LEU A 100 -30.39 -2.49 -12.22
CA LEU A 100 -29.72 -3.53 -11.43
C LEU A 100 -28.98 -4.53 -12.31
N VAL A 101 -29.61 -4.96 -13.42
CA VAL A 101 -28.99 -5.88 -14.39
C VAL A 101 -27.80 -5.24 -15.10
N PHE A 102 -27.95 -4.03 -15.61
CA PHE A 102 -26.88 -3.32 -16.32
C PHE A 102 -25.70 -3.07 -15.39
N TYR A 103 -25.94 -2.59 -14.18
CA TYR A 103 -24.90 -2.34 -13.17
C TYR A 103 -24.15 -3.63 -12.84
N GLY A 104 -24.88 -4.71 -12.51
CA GLY A 104 -24.27 -5.99 -12.14
C GLY A 104 -23.46 -6.61 -13.28
N LEU A 105 -24.02 -6.70 -14.50
CA LEU A 105 -23.32 -7.31 -15.63
C LEU A 105 -22.15 -6.46 -16.15
N CYS A 106 -22.27 -5.12 -16.12
CA CYS A 106 -21.14 -4.24 -16.44
C CYS A 106 -20.01 -4.38 -15.42
N GLY A 107 -20.33 -4.49 -14.12
CA GLY A 107 -19.33 -4.73 -13.08
C GLY A 107 -18.65 -6.09 -13.21
N ILE A 108 -19.41 -7.14 -13.52
CA ILE A 108 -18.87 -8.49 -13.81
C ILE A 108 -17.96 -8.45 -15.03
N ALA A 109 -18.38 -7.82 -16.13
CA ALA A 109 -17.58 -7.68 -17.34
C ALA A 109 -16.27 -6.91 -17.06
N ALA A 110 -16.36 -5.82 -16.28
CA ALA A 110 -15.18 -5.07 -15.83
C ALA A 110 -14.22 -5.99 -15.07
N ALA A 111 -14.71 -6.72 -14.06
CA ALA A 111 -13.89 -7.61 -13.25
C ALA A 111 -13.24 -8.73 -14.08
N LEU A 112 -13.95 -9.32 -15.04
CA LEU A 112 -13.41 -10.35 -15.93
C LEU A 112 -12.30 -9.80 -16.84
N VAL A 113 -12.48 -8.61 -17.39
CA VAL A 113 -11.43 -7.96 -18.21
C VAL A 113 -10.22 -7.60 -17.36
N THR A 114 -10.43 -7.04 -16.16
CA THR A 114 -9.36 -6.80 -15.20
C THR A 114 -8.60 -8.09 -14.89
N ALA A 115 -9.31 -9.16 -14.52
CA ALA A 115 -8.69 -10.45 -14.21
C ALA A 115 -7.90 -11.04 -15.38
N SER A 116 -8.25 -10.69 -16.63
CA SER A 116 -7.58 -11.20 -17.82
C SER A 116 -6.32 -10.43 -18.21
N PHE A 117 -6.28 -9.11 -17.95
CA PHE A 117 -5.26 -8.20 -18.48
C PHE A 117 -4.45 -7.47 -17.41
N SER A 118 -4.92 -7.40 -16.16
CA SER A 118 -4.15 -6.78 -15.07
C SER A 118 -2.98 -7.67 -14.62
N PRO A 119 -1.88 -7.06 -14.18
CA PRO A 119 -0.77 -7.79 -13.57
C PRO A 119 -1.24 -8.67 -12.41
N MET A 120 -0.64 -9.85 -12.27
CA MET A 120 -0.89 -10.73 -11.12
C MET A 120 -0.47 -10.05 -9.81
N GLY A 121 -1.09 -10.47 -8.71
CA GLY A 121 -0.76 -9.96 -7.39
C GLY A 121 -1.37 -8.62 -6.99
N ARG A 122 -2.11 -7.97 -7.88
CA ARG A 122 -2.65 -6.63 -7.62
C ARG A 122 -4.12 -6.67 -7.24
N PRO A 123 -4.50 -6.39 -5.98
CA PRO A 123 -5.90 -6.30 -5.58
C PRO A 123 -6.57 -5.11 -6.27
N THR A 124 -7.72 -5.36 -6.91
CA THR A 124 -8.52 -4.34 -7.57
C THR A 124 -9.90 -4.28 -6.94
N LEU A 125 -10.40 -3.07 -6.70
CA LEU A 125 -11.70 -2.81 -6.08
C LEU A 125 -12.23 -1.43 -6.48
N GLY A 126 -13.55 -1.31 -6.53
CA GLY A 126 -14.27 -0.07 -6.86
C GLY A 126 -15.48 -0.29 -7.74
N ALA A 127 -16.48 0.55 -7.56
CA ALA A 127 -17.69 0.58 -8.39
C ALA A 127 -17.43 1.10 -9.81
N SER A 128 -16.26 1.65 -10.07
CA SER A 128 -15.96 2.46 -11.26
C SER A 128 -16.15 1.71 -12.58
N GLY A 129 -15.84 0.40 -12.64
CA GLY A 129 -16.09 -0.43 -13.82
C GLY A 129 -17.58 -0.52 -14.18
N ALA A 130 -18.45 -0.77 -13.18
CA ALA A 130 -19.88 -0.76 -13.37
C ALA A 130 -20.42 0.64 -13.74
N ILE A 131 -19.90 1.69 -13.13
CA ILE A 131 -20.24 3.10 -13.42
C ILE A 131 -19.84 3.46 -14.87
N MET A 132 -18.66 3.05 -15.31
CA MET A 132 -18.25 3.20 -16.71
C MET A 132 -19.17 2.44 -17.67
N GLY A 133 -19.72 1.30 -17.24
CA GLY A 133 -20.75 0.58 -17.97
C GLY A 133 -22.04 1.40 -18.12
N LEU A 134 -22.53 2.05 -17.06
CA LEU A 134 -23.69 2.96 -17.15
C LEU A 134 -23.39 4.15 -18.08
N ALA A 135 -22.17 4.68 -18.06
CA ALA A 135 -21.76 5.73 -19.00
C ALA A 135 -21.74 5.24 -20.46
N GLY A 136 -21.23 4.03 -20.70
CA GLY A 136 -21.23 3.36 -22.00
C GLY A 136 -22.65 3.10 -22.53
N LEU A 137 -23.56 2.64 -21.66
CA LEU A 137 -24.98 2.46 -21.98
C LEU A 137 -25.61 3.79 -22.42
N LEU A 138 -25.47 4.86 -21.64
CA LEU A 138 -26.06 6.15 -21.93
C LEU A 138 -25.47 6.77 -23.22
N LEU A 139 -24.16 6.66 -23.39
CA LEU A 139 -23.47 7.17 -24.57
C LEU A 139 -23.85 6.37 -25.82
N GLY A 140 -23.88 5.03 -25.72
CA GLY A 140 -24.35 4.15 -26.79
C GLY A 140 -25.79 4.43 -27.19
N ALA A 141 -26.67 4.58 -26.19
CA ALA A 141 -28.08 4.89 -26.42
C ALA A 141 -28.26 6.27 -27.07
N ARG A 142 -27.41 7.24 -26.79
CA ARG A 142 -27.43 8.57 -27.45
C ARG A 142 -27.20 8.47 -28.96
N TYR A 143 -26.40 7.51 -29.41
CA TYR A 143 -26.05 7.36 -30.84
C TYR A 143 -26.87 6.29 -31.55
N MET A 144 -27.18 5.18 -30.88
CA MET A 144 -27.81 3.98 -31.45
C MET A 144 -29.26 3.79 -31.02
N GLY A 145 -29.73 4.50 -29.95
CA GLY A 145 -31.08 4.35 -29.40
C GLY A 145 -32.17 4.94 -30.29
N ALA A 146 -33.45 4.74 -29.89
CA ALA A 146 -34.64 5.30 -30.53
C ALA A 146 -34.55 6.84 -30.65
N PRO A 147 -35.18 7.45 -31.64
CA PRO A 147 -35.16 8.92 -31.82
C PRO A 147 -35.58 9.72 -30.60
N SER A 148 -36.60 9.24 -29.87
CA SER A 148 -37.08 9.85 -28.61
C SER A 148 -35.99 9.84 -27.54
N LEU A 149 -35.26 8.75 -27.39
CA LEU A 149 -34.18 8.61 -26.43
C LEU A 149 -32.98 9.49 -26.82
N ARG A 150 -32.64 9.53 -28.09
CA ARG A 150 -31.54 10.44 -28.61
C ARG A 150 -31.89 11.90 -28.31
N LEU A 151 -33.13 12.30 -28.49
CA LEU A 151 -33.62 13.66 -28.21
C LEU A 151 -33.58 13.94 -26.69
N PHE A 152 -34.05 13.00 -25.86
CA PHE A 152 -34.04 13.10 -24.40
C PHE A 152 -32.62 13.28 -23.84
N LEU A 153 -31.66 12.46 -24.29
CA LEU A 153 -30.26 12.56 -23.87
C LEU A 153 -29.61 13.83 -24.41
N GLY A 154 -30.10 14.39 -25.51
CA GLY A 154 -29.73 15.68 -26.05
C GLY A 154 -28.24 15.87 -26.35
N GLU A 155 -27.87 16.99 -26.96
CA GLU A 155 -26.46 17.28 -27.28
C GLU A 155 -25.65 17.67 -26.05
N VAL A 156 -26.27 18.38 -25.10
CA VAL A 156 -25.53 18.87 -23.90
C VAL A 156 -25.15 17.73 -22.99
N LEU A 157 -26.08 16.79 -22.73
CA LEU A 157 -25.82 15.63 -21.89
C LEU A 157 -24.85 14.67 -22.59
N GLY A 158 -25.03 14.41 -23.89
CA GLY A 158 -24.14 13.57 -24.69
C GLY A 158 -22.70 14.11 -24.71
N ARG A 159 -22.51 15.43 -24.88
CA ARG A 159 -21.19 16.05 -24.81
C ARG A 159 -20.57 15.93 -23.41
N ARG A 160 -21.32 16.16 -22.33
CA ARG A 160 -20.83 16.00 -20.95
C ARG A 160 -20.41 14.58 -20.66
N LEU A 161 -21.20 13.59 -21.06
CA LEU A 161 -20.86 12.17 -20.92
C LEU A 161 -19.60 11.81 -21.72
N PHE A 162 -19.54 12.24 -23.00
CA PHE A 162 -18.36 11.99 -23.84
C PHE A 162 -17.08 12.54 -23.21
N TRP A 163 -17.08 13.80 -22.83
CA TRP A 163 -15.92 14.43 -22.20
C TRP A 163 -15.61 13.84 -20.83
N GLY A 164 -16.64 13.45 -20.04
CA GLY A 164 -16.47 12.79 -18.77
C GLY A 164 -15.79 11.42 -18.92
N VAL A 165 -16.22 10.61 -19.88
CA VAL A 165 -15.60 9.32 -20.23
C VAL A 165 -14.16 9.53 -20.70
N LEU A 166 -13.95 10.44 -21.66
CA LEU A 166 -12.61 10.73 -22.18
C LEU A 166 -11.67 11.24 -21.09
N PHE A 167 -12.16 12.10 -20.20
CA PHE A 167 -11.41 12.57 -19.04
C PHE A 167 -11.03 11.43 -18.09
N THR A 168 -11.97 10.52 -17.78
CA THR A 168 -11.72 9.38 -16.88
C THR A 168 -10.64 8.47 -17.47
N PHE A 169 -10.72 8.11 -18.76
CA PHE A 169 -9.68 7.33 -19.42
C PHE A 169 -8.36 8.08 -19.54
N GLY A 170 -8.40 9.37 -19.92
CA GLY A 170 -7.21 10.20 -20.07
C GLY A 170 -6.45 10.35 -18.74
N VAL A 171 -7.17 10.65 -17.66
CA VAL A 171 -6.59 10.71 -16.31
C VAL A 171 -6.12 9.35 -15.86
N GLY A 172 -6.88 8.28 -16.14
CA GLY A 172 -6.48 6.91 -15.84
C GLY A 172 -5.16 6.53 -16.49
N LEU A 173 -5.01 6.78 -17.80
CA LEU A 173 -3.78 6.50 -18.56
C LEU A 173 -2.61 7.38 -18.08
N LEU A 174 -2.87 8.66 -17.80
CA LEU A 174 -1.86 9.56 -17.27
C LEU A 174 -1.37 9.08 -15.88
N LEU A 175 -2.30 8.72 -15.01
CA LEU A 175 -1.95 8.21 -13.70
C LEU A 175 -1.25 6.86 -13.79
N GLU A 176 -1.62 5.97 -14.71
CA GLU A 176 -0.98 4.66 -14.89
C GLU A 176 0.50 4.79 -15.27
N ALA A 177 0.87 5.83 -16.02
CA ALA A 177 2.26 6.11 -16.37
C ALA A 177 3.14 6.46 -15.15
N PHE A 178 2.54 7.08 -14.12
CA PHE A 178 3.22 7.49 -12.88
C PHE A 178 2.76 6.63 -11.69
N TYR A 179 1.50 6.19 -11.72
CA TYR A 179 0.81 5.54 -10.60
C TYR A 179 -0.27 4.58 -11.10
N PRO A 180 -0.03 3.24 -11.18
CA PRO A 180 -1.03 2.25 -11.62
C PRO A 180 -2.14 2.02 -10.57
N ILE A 181 -2.83 3.10 -10.12
CA ILE A 181 -3.95 3.04 -9.16
C ILE A 181 -5.32 2.96 -9.82
N VAL A 182 -5.38 3.23 -11.14
CA VAL A 182 -6.63 3.22 -11.90
C VAL A 182 -6.70 1.92 -12.70
N ASP A 183 -7.82 1.20 -12.57
CA ASP A 183 -8.09 -0.01 -13.35
C ASP A 183 -8.65 0.35 -14.74
N ASN A 184 -7.77 0.71 -15.65
CA ASN A 184 -8.16 1.07 -17.01
C ASN A 184 -8.78 -0.10 -17.78
N TRP A 185 -8.34 -1.34 -17.52
CA TRP A 185 -8.91 -2.52 -18.14
C TRP A 185 -10.35 -2.77 -17.69
N GLY A 186 -10.60 -2.67 -16.39
CA GLY A 186 -11.95 -2.76 -15.85
C GLY A 186 -12.87 -1.64 -16.33
N HIS A 187 -12.37 -0.41 -16.41
CA HIS A 187 -13.11 0.71 -16.99
C HIS A 187 -13.51 0.42 -18.45
N LEU A 188 -12.57 -0.08 -19.26
CA LEU A 188 -12.83 -0.42 -20.67
C LEU A 188 -13.85 -1.56 -20.77
N GLY A 189 -13.66 -2.63 -19.99
CA GLY A 189 -14.57 -3.79 -20.00
C GLY A 189 -15.99 -3.40 -19.64
N GLY A 190 -16.17 -2.64 -18.56
CA GLY A 190 -17.48 -2.12 -18.17
C GLY A 190 -18.10 -1.22 -19.23
N PHE A 191 -17.35 -0.26 -19.76
CA PHE A 191 -17.80 0.67 -20.78
C PHE A 191 -18.29 -0.05 -22.05
N LEU A 192 -17.52 -0.99 -22.57
CA LEU A 192 -17.86 -1.75 -23.76
C LEU A 192 -19.12 -2.59 -23.54
N MET A 193 -19.27 -3.21 -22.36
CA MET A 193 -20.50 -3.94 -22.00
C MET A 193 -21.72 -3.04 -22.00
N GLY A 194 -21.60 -1.83 -21.45
CA GLY A 194 -22.67 -0.81 -21.50
C GLY A 194 -23.06 -0.43 -22.92
N VAL A 195 -22.09 -0.24 -23.82
CA VAL A 195 -22.34 0.03 -25.24
C VAL A 195 -23.07 -1.14 -25.92
N LEU A 196 -22.68 -2.39 -25.60
CA LEU A 196 -23.34 -3.59 -26.10
C LEU A 196 -24.81 -3.64 -25.62
N PHE A 197 -25.10 -3.30 -24.38
CA PHE A 197 -26.46 -3.19 -23.89
C PHE A 197 -27.28 -2.12 -24.62
N ALA A 198 -26.70 -0.97 -24.94
CA ALA A 198 -27.37 0.05 -25.72
C ALA A 198 -27.74 -0.44 -27.14
N ALA A 199 -26.86 -1.25 -27.76
CA ALA A 199 -27.13 -1.85 -29.06
C ALA A 199 -28.19 -2.94 -29.00
N ALA A 200 -28.21 -3.73 -27.91
CA ALA A 200 -29.15 -4.84 -27.71
C ALA A 200 -30.56 -4.38 -27.26
N THR A 201 -30.65 -3.23 -26.59
CA THR A 201 -31.87 -2.66 -26.03
C THR A 201 -32.11 -1.23 -26.50
N PRO A 202 -32.22 -0.99 -27.82
CA PRO A 202 -32.30 0.36 -28.37
C PRO A 202 -33.58 1.11 -27.99
N ASP A 203 -34.64 0.36 -27.63
CA ASP A 203 -35.91 0.88 -27.19
C ASP A 203 -36.18 0.52 -25.71
N PRO A 204 -36.35 1.51 -24.81
CA PRO A 204 -36.69 1.27 -23.41
C PRO A 204 -37.98 0.49 -23.19
N ASP A 205 -38.92 0.55 -24.13
CA ASP A 205 -40.22 -0.12 -24.05
C ASP A 205 -40.19 -1.55 -24.60
N SER A 206 -39.04 -2.01 -25.19
CA SER A 206 -38.91 -3.39 -25.66
C SER A 206 -38.82 -4.39 -24.50
N GLY A 207 -39.58 -5.47 -24.62
CA GLY A 207 -39.85 -6.59 -23.70
C GLY A 207 -38.94 -6.85 -22.51
N GLU A 208 -39.52 -7.17 -21.36
CA GLU A 208 -38.85 -7.31 -20.06
C GLU A 208 -38.24 -8.69 -19.76
N TRP A 209 -38.57 -9.70 -20.58
CA TRP A 209 -38.22 -11.10 -20.23
C TRP A 209 -36.72 -11.39 -20.07
N PRO A 210 -35.81 -10.95 -20.94
CA PRO A 210 -34.37 -11.17 -20.76
C PRO A 210 -33.82 -10.49 -19.51
N VAL A 211 -34.36 -9.33 -19.17
CA VAL A 211 -33.95 -8.52 -18.00
C VAL A 211 -34.39 -9.16 -16.70
N ARG A 212 -35.64 -9.70 -16.66
CA ARG A 212 -36.11 -10.41 -15.46
C ARG A 212 -35.32 -11.69 -15.21
N ALA A 213 -35.02 -12.46 -16.27
CA ALA A 213 -34.21 -13.67 -16.17
C ALA A 213 -32.80 -13.34 -15.67
N ALA A 214 -32.13 -12.32 -16.23
CA ALA A 214 -30.80 -11.90 -15.81
C ALA A 214 -30.81 -11.36 -14.35
N GLY A 215 -31.83 -10.60 -13.96
CA GLY A 215 -32.02 -10.11 -12.59
C GLY A 215 -32.24 -11.23 -11.58
N ALA A 216 -32.99 -12.25 -11.94
CA ALA A 216 -33.21 -13.44 -11.12
C ALA A 216 -31.92 -14.24 -10.87
N LEU A 217 -30.94 -14.17 -11.76
CA LEU A 217 -29.61 -14.79 -11.59
C LEU A 217 -28.65 -13.92 -10.79
N LEU A 218 -28.70 -12.59 -10.92
CA LEU A 218 -27.77 -11.69 -10.25
C LEU A 218 -27.99 -11.63 -8.73
N VAL A 219 -29.23 -11.72 -8.24
CA VAL A 219 -29.50 -11.73 -6.79
C VAL A 219 -28.87 -12.94 -6.09
N PRO A 220 -29.10 -14.20 -6.52
CA PRO A 220 -28.44 -15.35 -5.91
C PRO A 220 -26.92 -15.34 -6.13
N LEU A 221 -26.42 -14.80 -7.25
CA LEU A 221 -24.99 -14.63 -7.48
C LEU A 221 -24.36 -13.67 -6.46
N PHE A 222 -25.01 -12.54 -6.19
CA PHE A 222 -24.56 -11.59 -5.17
C PHE A 222 -24.60 -12.19 -3.75
N VAL A 223 -25.73 -12.77 -3.37
CA VAL A 223 -25.88 -13.41 -2.04
C VAL A 223 -24.90 -14.57 -1.88
N GLY A 224 -24.77 -15.40 -2.89
CA GLY A 224 -23.80 -16.50 -2.92
C GLY A 224 -22.35 -16.02 -2.82
N SER A 225 -22.01 -14.92 -3.52
CA SER A 225 -20.69 -14.32 -3.44
C SER A 225 -20.40 -13.76 -2.05
N ALA A 226 -21.36 -13.07 -1.44
CA ALA A 226 -21.22 -12.55 -0.09
C ALA A 226 -21.07 -13.68 0.96
N ALA A 227 -21.88 -14.74 0.84
CA ALA A 227 -21.77 -15.93 1.70
C ALA A 227 -20.43 -16.65 1.53
N TRP A 228 -19.96 -16.82 0.30
CA TRP A 228 -18.67 -17.43 0.01
C TRP A 228 -17.48 -16.57 0.52
N THR A 229 -17.60 -15.24 0.42
CA THR A 229 -16.62 -14.32 1.02
C THR A 229 -16.53 -14.51 2.53
N ALA A 230 -17.68 -14.62 3.21
CA ALA A 230 -17.71 -14.83 4.66
C ALA A 230 -17.10 -16.18 5.08
N GLU A 231 -17.24 -17.23 4.24
CA GLU A 231 -16.70 -18.57 4.53
C GLU A 231 -15.19 -18.66 4.22
N ARG A 232 -14.70 -18.03 3.16
CA ARG A 232 -13.35 -18.21 2.65
C ARG A 232 -12.43 -16.99 2.79
N GLY A 233 -12.95 -15.87 3.28
CA GLY A 233 -12.16 -14.66 3.46
C GLY A 233 -10.94 -14.87 4.34
N ASP A 234 -11.08 -15.61 5.44
CA ASP A 234 -9.97 -15.92 6.36
C ASP A 234 -8.94 -16.86 5.73
N ALA A 235 -9.39 -17.87 4.94
CA ALA A 235 -8.49 -18.76 4.23
C ALA A 235 -7.70 -18.01 3.13
N ALA A 236 -8.34 -17.00 2.50
CA ALA A 236 -7.67 -16.14 1.53
C ALA A 236 -6.61 -15.24 2.18
N LEU A 237 -6.80 -14.81 3.45
CA LEU A 237 -5.78 -14.08 4.20
C LEU A 237 -4.60 -14.96 4.58
N GLN A 238 -4.85 -16.20 5.03
CA GLN A 238 -3.79 -17.14 5.41
C GLN A 238 -2.88 -17.53 4.26
N THR A 239 -3.37 -17.42 3.03
CA THR A 239 -2.65 -17.74 1.80
C THR A 239 -2.40 -16.49 0.94
N LEU A 240 -2.80 -15.31 1.43
CA LEU A 240 -2.31 -14.06 0.85
C LEU A 240 -0.82 -14.07 1.13
N ASP A 241 -0.05 -14.15 0.06
CA ASP A 241 1.38 -13.98 0.15
C ASP A 241 1.59 -12.64 0.87
N ALA A 242 2.21 -12.68 2.03
CA ALA A 242 2.44 -11.48 2.81
C ALA A 242 3.18 -10.44 1.94
N ASP A 243 4.01 -10.91 0.99
CA ASP A 243 4.67 -10.13 -0.04
C ASP A 243 3.71 -9.27 -0.84
N LEU A 244 2.59 -9.83 -1.31
CA LEU A 244 1.62 -9.10 -2.12
C LEU A 244 0.88 -8.01 -1.35
N ALA A 245 0.55 -8.26 -0.09
CA ALA A 245 -0.07 -7.27 0.77
C ALA A 245 0.89 -6.10 1.03
N TRP A 246 2.18 -6.39 1.24
CA TRP A 246 3.20 -5.39 1.45
C TRP A 246 3.63 -4.69 0.17
N GLU A 247 3.80 -5.39 -0.94
CA GLU A 247 4.05 -4.78 -2.26
C GLU A 247 2.95 -3.79 -2.63
N TYR A 248 1.70 -4.09 -2.28
CA TYR A 248 0.61 -3.15 -2.51
C TYR A 248 0.64 -1.97 -1.55
N ARG A 249 0.94 -2.17 -0.27
CA ARG A 249 1.11 -1.08 0.72
C ARG A 249 2.29 -0.19 0.33
N LEU A 250 3.42 -0.77 -0.06
CA LEU A 250 4.58 -0.06 -0.61
C LEU A 250 4.23 0.63 -1.93
N GLY A 251 3.51 -0.03 -2.82
CA GLY A 251 3.02 0.54 -4.06
C GLY A 251 2.00 1.67 -3.88
N ALA A 252 1.22 1.67 -2.79
CA ALA A 252 0.30 2.74 -2.43
C ALA A 252 1.00 3.92 -1.74
N SER A 253 2.09 3.70 -1.00
CA SER A 253 2.95 4.74 -0.43
C SER A 253 4.00 5.30 -1.40
N ARG A 254 4.26 4.64 -2.48
CA ARG A 254 4.98 4.91 -3.73
C ARG A 254 6.26 5.73 -3.75
N HIS A 255 6.79 6.07 -2.63
CA HIS A 255 8.16 6.56 -2.56
C HIS A 255 8.79 5.97 -1.32
N PRO A 256 9.51 4.85 -1.44
CA PRO A 256 10.37 4.36 -0.35
C PRO A 256 11.31 5.48 0.12
N ASP A 257 11.63 6.43 -0.77
CA ASP A 257 12.40 7.65 -0.49
C ASP A 257 11.55 8.76 0.19
N THR A 258 10.70 8.36 1.13
CA THR A 258 9.90 9.24 2.02
C THR A 258 9.88 8.67 3.44
N VAL A 259 9.59 9.54 4.41
CA VAL A 259 9.43 9.10 5.82
C VAL A 259 8.40 7.97 5.94
N GLN A 260 7.24 8.12 5.29
CA GLN A 260 6.18 7.12 5.33
C GLN A 260 6.60 5.81 4.65
N GLY A 261 7.34 5.87 3.54
CA GLY A 261 7.87 4.70 2.84
C GLY A 261 8.86 3.92 3.70
N VAL A 262 9.76 4.63 4.37
CA VAL A 262 10.73 4.03 5.31
C VAL A 262 10.03 3.38 6.50
N ASP A 263 9.08 4.08 7.15
CA ASP A 263 8.34 3.53 8.29
C ASP A 263 7.56 2.27 7.89
N MET A 264 7.07 2.23 6.66
CA MET A 264 6.39 1.08 6.10
C MET A 264 7.32 -0.10 5.81
N LEU A 265 8.52 0.16 5.26
CA LEU A 265 9.54 -0.88 5.07
C LEU A 265 9.95 -1.51 6.40
N VAL A 266 10.20 -0.68 7.42
CA VAL A 266 10.52 -1.18 8.77
C VAL A 266 9.38 -2.01 9.35
N SER A 267 8.14 -1.53 9.25
CA SER A 267 6.96 -2.27 9.74
C SER A 267 6.77 -3.61 9.01
N MET A 268 7.12 -3.67 7.73
CA MET A 268 7.09 -4.90 6.95
C MET A 268 8.15 -5.91 7.44
N VAL A 269 9.39 -5.47 7.64
CA VAL A 269 10.46 -6.35 8.16
C VAL A 269 10.05 -6.95 9.49
N ARG A 270 9.55 -6.12 10.43
CA ARG A 270 9.01 -6.58 11.72
C ARG A 270 7.93 -7.64 11.56
N HIS A 271 6.97 -7.39 10.67
CA HIS A 271 5.88 -8.34 10.43
C HIS A 271 6.39 -9.70 9.96
N TYR A 272 7.38 -9.74 9.07
CA TYR A 272 7.97 -10.99 8.61
C TYR A 272 8.77 -11.69 9.71
N GLU A 273 9.48 -10.93 10.54
CA GLU A 273 10.21 -11.48 11.68
C GLU A 273 9.25 -12.12 12.70
N ASP A 274 8.20 -11.38 13.09
CA ASP A 274 7.14 -11.86 13.98
C ASP A 274 6.44 -13.13 13.45
N ALA A 275 6.36 -13.28 12.12
CA ALA A 275 5.78 -14.45 11.48
C ALA A 275 6.76 -15.63 11.32
N GLY A 276 8.01 -15.49 11.77
CA GLY A 276 9.07 -16.49 11.58
C GLY A 276 9.55 -16.61 10.12
N GLN A 277 9.39 -15.56 9.34
CA GLN A 277 9.75 -15.46 7.93
C GLN A 277 10.81 -14.37 7.68
N GLY A 278 11.73 -14.16 8.61
CA GLY A 278 12.72 -13.07 8.58
C GLY A 278 13.52 -12.98 7.28
N GLU A 279 13.94 -14.12 6.72
CA GLU A 279 14.65 -14.16 5.43
C GLU A 279 13.86 -13.52 4.28
N VAL A 280 12.54 -13.71 4.26
CA VAL A 280 11.66 -13.10 3.24
C VAL A 280 11.62 -11.59 3.44
N GLY A 281 11.47 -11.14 4.69
CA GLY A 281 11.52 -9.72 5.04
C GLY A 281 12.82 -9.05 4.63
N LEU A 282 13.96 -9.72 4.85
CA LEU A 282 15.28 -9.26 4.43
C LEU A 282 15.43 -9.17 2.91
N GLU A 283 14.93 -10.15 2.16
CA GLU A 283 15.00 -10.11 0.69
C GLU A 283 14.20 -8.93 0.12
N VAL A 284 13.00 -8.70 0.65
CA VAL A 284 12.18 -7.55 0.26
C VAL A 284 12.87 -6.24 0.65
N LEU A 285 13.44 -6.13 1.86
CA LEU A 285 14.19 -4.96 2.28
C LEU A 285 15.39 -4.68 1.36
N ARG A 286 16.20 -5.69 1.03
CA ARG A 286 17.34 -5.58 0.10
C ARG A 286 16.93 -5.07 -1.27
N ARG A 287 15.75 -5.44 -1.75
CA ARG A 287 15.22 -4.96 -3.02
C ARG A 287 14.77 -3.50 -2.94
N GLU A 288 13.94 -3.17 -1.96
CA GLU A 288 13.26 -1.88 -1.87
C GLU A 288 14.17 -0.76 -1.36
N VAL A 289 15.12 -1.05 -0.46
CA VAL A 289 16.05 -0.06 0.10
C VAL A 289 16.93 0.59 -0.97
N ARG A 290 17.15 -0.08 -2.11
CA ARG A 290 17.91 0.47 -3.24
C ARG A 290 17.30 1.73 -3.82
N SER A 291 16.00 1.93 -3.65
CA SER A 291 15.26 3.12 -4.10
C SER A 291 15.28 4.27 -3.07
N VAL A 292 15.83 4.05 -1.88
CA VAL A 292 16.05 5.10 -0.87
C VAL A 292 17.40 5.79 -1.15
N HIS A 293 17.36 7.10 -1.38
CA HIS A 293 18.54 7.90 -1.76
C HIS A 293 18.85 9.03 -0.77
N GLN A 294 17.93 9.31 0.17
CA GLN A 294 18.12 10.37 1.15
C GLN A 294 18.82 9.84 2.39
N PRO A 295 20.03 10.37 2.76
CA PRO A 295 20.77 9.91 3.93
C PRO A 295 19.98 9.94 5.24
N LEU A 296 19.16 11.00 5.46
CA LEU A 296 18.32 11.13 6.65
C LEU A 296 17.26 10.04 6.77
N LEU A 297 16.75 9.54 5.65
CA LEU A 297 15.78 8.45 5.65
C LEU A 297 16.45 7.10 5.97
N LEU A 298 17.67 6.91 5.49
CA LEU A 298 18.47 5.72 5.80
C LEU A 298 18.92 5.73 7.26
N LEU A 299 19.31 6.88 7.80
CA LEU A 299 19.57 7.07 9.22
C LEU A 299 18.33 6.71 10.07
N ARG A 300 17.14 7.21 9.67
CA ARG A 300 15.90 6.87 10.35
C ARG A 300 15.61 5.37 10.28
N MET A 301 15.77 4.74 9.11
CA MET A 301 15.53 3.32 8.92
C MET A 301 16.46 2.48 9.81
N SER A 302 17.75 2.75 9.77
CA SER A 302 18.73 2.02 10.59
C SER A 302 18.44 2.20 12.08
N GLY A 303 18.13 3.43 12.53
CA GLY A 303 17.80 3.69 13.94
C GLY A 303 16.53 2.97 14.42
N LEU A 304 15.53 2.81 13.55
CA LEU A 304 14.32 2.06 13.88
C LEU A 304 14.55 0.54 13.91
N LEU A 305 15.48 0.02 13.12
CA LEU A 305 15.81 -1.39 13.08
C LEU A 305 16.78 -1.79 14.20
N LEU A 306 17.79 -0.94 14.51
CA LEU A 306 18.75 -1.17 15.61
C LEU A 306 18.14 -1.12 17.02
N GLY A 307 16.93 -0.59 17.16
CA GLY A 307 16.23 -0.50 18.46
C GLY A 307 15.44 -1.76 18.85
N GLU A 308 15.50 -2.83 18.04
CA GLU A 308 14.72 -4.04 18.25
C GLU A 308 15.58 -5.29 18.19
N ASP A 309 15.37 -6.17 19.17
CA ASP A 309 15.98 -7.50 19.20
C ASP A 309 15.56 -8.25 17.91
N ASP A 310 16.45 -9.08 17.37
CA ASP A 310 16.25 -9.91 16.17
C ASP A 310 16.21 -9.18 14.80
N LEU A 311 16.48 -7.86 14.73
CA LEU A 311 16.51 -7.11 13.45
C LEU A 311 17.92 -6.66 13.01
N ASP A 312 18.95 -7.21 13.56
CA ASP A 312 20.37 -6.87 13.28
C ASP A 312 20.72 -7.00 11.79
N ASP A 313 20.31 -8.08 11.14
CA ASP A 313 20.54 -8.28 9.70
C ASP A 313 19.82 -7.23 8.84
N ALA A 314 18.64 -6.82 9.25
CA ALA A 314 17.88 -5.78 8.56
C ALA A 314 18.53 -4.39 8.76
N ALA A 315 19.04 -4.11 9.97
CA ALA A 315 19.78 -2.90 10.26
C ALA A 315 21.06 -2.83 9.43
N MET A 316 21.78 -3.96 9.28
CA MET A 316 22.95 -4.06 8.42
C MET A 316 22.63 -3.69 6.96
N VAL A 317 21.55 -4.17 6.41
CA VAL A 317 21.10 -3.82 5.05
C VAL A 317 20.86 -2.32 4.90
N ALA A 318 20.22 -1.68 5.88
CA ALA A 318 19.98 -0.24 5.87
C ALA A 318 21.29 0.57 5.99
N LEU A 319 22.20 0.17 6.88
CA LEU A 319 23.50 0.80 7.09
C LEU A 319 24.40 0.66 5.85
N GLN A 320 24.44 -0.51 5.22
CA GLN A 320 25.17 -0.72 3.98
C GLN A 320 24.65 0.21 2.88
N ARG A 321 23.32 0.31 2.73
CA ARG A 321 22.75 1.24 1.76
C ARG A 321 23.09 2.68 2.07
N TRP A 322 23.08 3.08 3.34
CA TRP A 322 23.48 4.43 3.74
C TRP A 322 24.95 4.72 3.40
N SER A 323 25.84 3.76 3.62
CA SER A 323 27.25 3.92 3.25
C SER A 323 27.48 4.02 1.73
N GLU A 324 26.62 3.42 0.91
CA GLU A 324 26.64 3.60 -0.56
C GLU A 324 26.19 5.00 -0.98
N VAL A 325 25.20 5.56 -0.30
CA VAL A 325 24.60 6.88 -0.63
C VAL A 325 25.47 8.03 -0.09
N ALA A 326 26.10 7.84 1.06
CA ALA A 326 26.92 8.84 1.73
C ALA A 326 28.22 8.20 2.27
N PRO A 327 29.14 7.80 1.41
CA PRO A 327 30.32 7.00 1.79
C PRO A 327 31.31 7.74 2.71
N ASP A 328 31.29 9.06 2.69
CA ASP A 328 32.19 9.90 3.51
C ASP A 328 31.47 10.50 4.73
N ASP A 329 30.23 10.14 5.01
CA ASP A 329 29.49 10.62 6.18
C ASP A 329 30.03 9.92 7.45
N PRO A 330 30.64 10.67 8.38
CA PRO A 330 31.22 10.07 9.58
C PRO A 330 30.21 9.35 10.47
N MET A 331 28.95 9.77 10.44
CA MET A 331 27.90 9.14 11.23
C MET A 331 27.58 7.74 10.71
N VAL A 332 27.47 7.56 9.38
CA VAL A 332 27.22 6.22 8.83
C VAL A 332 28.42 5.31 9.00
N LEU A 333 29.63 5.84 8.83
CA LEU A 333 30.86 5.07 9.03
C LEU A 333 30.95 4.54 10.46
N ASN A 334 30.67 5.38 11.46
CA ASN A 334 30.65 4.94 12.86
C ASN A 334 29.48 3.99 13.16
N SER A 335 28.27 4.25 12.64
CA SER A 335 27.12 3.37 12.89
C SER A 335 27.35 1.97 12.30
N LEU A 336 27.93 1.89 11.11
CA LEU A 336 28.29 0.62 10.50
C LEU A 336 29.41 -0.08 11.29
N ALA A 337 30.44 0.66 11.73
CA ALA A 337 31.52 0.14 12.57
C ALA A 337 30.99 -0.42 13.89
N TRP A 338 30.10 0.33 14.56
CA TRP A 338 29.48 -0.10 15.79
C TRP A 338 28.71 -1.41 15.61
N HIS A 339 27.89 -1.50 14.57
CA HIS A 339 27.11 -2.71 14.29
C HIS A 339 28.02 -3.92 13.98
N LEU A 340 29.14 -3.72 13.28
CA LEU A 340 30.11 -4.78 12.99
C LEU A 340 30.81 -5.33 14.24
N VAL A 341 30.84 -4.62 15.36
CA VAL A 341 31.43 -5.10 16.62
C VAL A 341 30.39 -5.55 17.65
N THR A 342 29.13 -5.14 17.50
CA THR A 342 28.07 -5.45 18.48
C THR A 342 27.04 -6.45 17.96
N HIS A 343 27.10 -6.87 16.70
CA HIS A 343 26.16 -7.82 16.10
C HIS A 343 25.95 -9.05 16.99
N ASP A 344 24.71 -9.47 17.17
CA ASP A 344 24.37 -10.59 18.06
C ASP A 344 25.02 -11.90 17.63
N ASP A 345 25.05 -12.20 16.32
CA ASP A 345 25.83 -13.32 15.81
C ASP A 345 27.34 -12.98 15.77
N PRO A 346 28.16 -13.64 16.59
CA PRO A 346 29.62 -13.44 16.58
C PRO A 346 30.28 -13.75 15.23
N ALA A 347 29.66 -14.58 14.38
CA ALA A 347 30.18 -14.91 13.05
C ALA A 347 29.99 -13.75 12.03
N ALA A 348 29.06 -12.86 12.29
CA ALA A 348 28.82 -11.67 11.48
C ALA A 348 29.70 -10.48 11.90
N ARG A 349 30.43 -10.56 13.01
CA ARG A 349 31.31 -9.49 13.48
C ARG A 349 32.57 -9.39 12.65
N ASP A 350 32.96 -8.14 12.33
CA ASP A 350 34.23 -7.82 11.64
C ASP A 350 34.91 -6.62 12.33
N PRO A 351 35.61 -6.85 13.44
CA PRO A 351 36.27 -5.79 14.19
C PRO A 351 37.42 -5.12 13.41
N ALA A 352 38.04 -5.81 12.43
CA ALA A 352 39.06 -5.21 11.61
C ALA A 352 38.48 -4.17 10.65
N ARG A 353 37.34 -4.50 10.02
CA ARG A 353 36.60 -3.56 9.17
C ARG A 353 36.02 -2.41 9.99
N ALA A 354 35.54 -2.69 11.18
CA ALA A 354 35.03 -1.65 12.10
C ALA A 354 36.14 -0.64 12.46
N GLU A 355 37.34 -1.11 12.76
CA GLU A 355 38.48 -0.22 13.02
C GLU A 355 38.76 0.72 11.83
N GLU A 356 38.79 0.20 10.59
CA GLU A 356 39.00 1.02 9.40
C GLU A 356 37.95 2.13 9.28
N LEU A 357 36.65 1.75 9.42
CA LEU A 357 35.51 2.66 9.27
C LEU A 357 35.54 3.75 10.34
N VAL A 358 35.71 3.38 11.61
CA VAL A 358 35.68 4.37 12.70
C VAL A 358 36.91 5.29 12.69
N ARG A 359 38.07 4.82 12.26
CA ARG A 359 39.22 5.69 12.06
C ARG A 359 38.97 6.71 10.92
N ALA A 360 38.33 6.30 9.85
CA ALA A 360 37.90 7.20 8.78
C ALA A 360 36.90 8.24 9.31
N ALA A 361 35.90 7.81 10.11
CA ALA A 361 34.97 8.72 10.76
C ALA A 361 35.63 9.74 11.66
N LEU A 362 36.60 9.31 12.50
CA LEU A 362 37.41 10.19 13.37
C LEU A 362 38.22 11.21 12.57
N ALA A 363 38.80 10.79 11.45
CA ALA A 363 39.60 11.64 10.59
C ALA A 363 38.81 12.73 9.85
N SER A 364 37.50 12.52 9.66
CA SER A 364 36.62 13.45 8.98
C SER A 364 35.88 14.43 9.94
N LEU A 365 36.07 14.27 11.26
CA LEU A 365 35.48 15.22 12.21
C LEU A 365 36.18 16.59 12.09
N ASP A 366 35.35 17.63 11.94
CA ASP A 366 35.84 19.00 11.95
C ASP A 366 36.28 19.38 13.37
N THR A 367 37.55 19.79 13.54
CA THR A 367 38.09 20.15 14.83
C THR A 367 37.74 21.56 15.27
N ASP A 368 37.12 22.34 14.40
CA ASP A 368 36.83 23.77 14.64
C ASP A 368 35.42 24.07 15.20
N GLU A 369 34.52 23.07 15.26
CA GLU A 369 33.21 23.21 15.88
C GLU A 369 33.15 22.63 17.32
N PRO A 370 32.89 23.47 18.38
CA PRO A 370 33.31 23.10 19.75
C PRO A 370 32.45 22.06 20.49
N SER A 371 31.18 21.87 20.21
CA SER A 371 30.33 20.99 21.06
C SER A 371 29.88 19.70 20.39
N ASP A 372 29.34 19.78 19.18
CA ASP A 372 28.77 18.60 18.52
C ASP A 372 29.84 17.63 18.04
N SER A 373 30.99 18.15 17.58
CA SER A 373 32.16 17.34 17.20
C SER A 373 32.77 16.58 18.38
N ARG A 374 32.71 17.13 19.60
CA ARG A 374 33.21 16.43 20.79
C ARG A 374 32.34 15.27 21.22
N LEU A 375 30.99 15.44 21.14
CA LEU A 375 30.05 14.34 21.38
C LEU A 375 30.26 13.19 20.41
N GLN A 376 30.37 13.53 19.10
CA GLN A 376 30.65 12.54 18.07
C GLN A 376 32.02 11.86 18.29
N ARG A 377 33.03 12.63 18.65
CA ARG A 377 34.38 12.09 18.94
C ARG A 377 34.35 11.08 20.08
N ALA A 378 33.63 11.35 21.16
CA ALA A 378 33.51 10.41 22.28
C ALA A 378 32.82 9.10 21.83
N ALA A 379 31.73 9.18 21.10
CA ALA A 379 31.02 8.00 20.57
C ALA A 379 31.90 7.19 19.57
N TYR A 380 32.69 7.87 18.73
CA TYR A 380 33.56 7.19 17.76
C TYR A 380 34.76 6.53 18.43
N LEU A 381 35.34 7.18 19.47
CA LEU A 381 36.41 6.58 20.29
C LEU A 381 35.91 5.36 21.06
N ASP A 382 34.63 5.39 21.52
CA ASP A 382 34.00 4.28 22.20
C ASP A 382 33.85 3.07 21.26
N THR A 383 33.41 3.30 20.01
CA THR A 383 33.33 2.27 18.95
C THR A 383 34.76 1.72 18.63
N LEU A 384 35.76 2.58 18.53
CA LEU A 384 37.14 2.17 18.27
C LEU A 384 37.69 1.32 19.42
N GLY A 385 37.38 1.70 20.65
CA GLY A 385 37.79 0.95 21.86
C GLY A 385 37.22 -0.48 21.85
N GLU A 386 35.94 -0.65 21.49
CA GLU A 386 35.34 -1.97 21.35
C GLU A 386 35.97 -2.79 20.21
N ALA A 387 36.23 -2.20 19.04
CA ALA A 387 36.87 -2.86 17.92
C ALA A 387 38.31 -3.35 18.31
N LEU A 388 39.09 -2.49 18.94
CA LEU A 388 40.42 -2.83 19.40
C LEU A 388 40.45 -3.90 20.50
N LEU A 389 39.46 -3.89 21.42
CA LEU A 389 39.26 -4.93 22.41
C LEU A 389 39.08 -6.30 21.77
N GLN A 390 38.23 -6.39 20.77
CA GLN A 390 37.96 -7.64 20.04
C GLN A 390 39.16 -8.08 19.20
N LEU A 391 39.97 -7.14 18.72
CA LEU A 391 41.25 -7.41 18.05
C LEU A 391 42.39 -7.76 19.04
N GLN A 392 42.11 -7.82 20.34
CA GLN A 392 43.07 -8.11 21.42
C GLN A 392 44.21 -7.08 21.53
N ARG A 393 44.00 -5.85 21.05
CA ARG A 393 44.93 -4.73 21.16
C ARG A 393 44.61 -3.90 22.40
N TYR A 394 44.76 -4.51 23.57
CA TYR A 394 44.21 -4.04 24.84
C TYR A 394 44.77 -2.68 25.30
N GLU A 395 46.10 -2.45 25.09
CA GLU A 395 46.73 -1.17 25.50
C GLU A 395 46.17 0.01 24.67
N GLU A 396 46.08 -0.18 23.35
CA GLU A 396 45.47 0.85 22.48
C GLU A 396 44.00 1.04 22.77
N ALA A 397 43.27 -0.06 23.01
CA ALA A 397 41.87 0.01 23.42
C ALA A 397 41.68 0.85 24.69
N LEU A 398 42.56 0.65 25.67
CA LEU A 398 42.52 1.40 26.93
C LEU A 398 42.80 2.90 26.73
N GLU A 399 43.74 3.25 25.87
CA GLU A 399 44.07 4.63 25.56
C GLU A 399 42.88 5.38 24.95
N VAL A 400 42.29 4.83 23.86
CA VAL A 400 41.18 5.48 23.17
C VAL A 400 39.92 5.50 24.02
N GLN A 401 39.63 4.44 24.80
CA GLN A 401 38.48 4.36 25.67
C GLN A 401 38.60 5.32 26.87
N SER A 402 39.82 5.57 27.37
CA SER A 402 40.01 6.56 28.43
C SER A 402 39.74 7.99 27.93
N GLU A 403 40.11 8.30 26.68
CA GLU A 403 39.78 9.57 26.05
C GLU A 403 38.27 9.73 25.86
N SER A 404 37.58 8.67 25.35
CA SER A 404 36.14 8.64 25.22
C SER A 404 35.42 8.92 26.55
N LEU A 405 35.82 8.20 27.60
CA LEU A 405 35.28 8.34 28.94
C LEU A 405 35.46 9.75 29.50
N ALA A 406 36.67 10.33 29.36
CA ALA A 406 36.91 11.67 29.83
C ALA A 406 36.01 12.73 29.17
N ILE A 407 35.78 12.61 27.86
CA ILE A 407 34.87 13.51 27.13
C ILE A 407 33.40 13.26 27.56
N ALA A 408 33.03 11.99 27.70
CA ALA A 408 31.65 11.65 28.09
C ALA A 408 31.30 12.13 29.51
N GLU A 409 32.24 12.07 30.45
CA GLU A 409 32.10 12.61 31.80
C GLU A 409 32.00 14.14 31.81
N GLU A 410 32.84 14.81 31.01
CA GLU A 410 32.82 16.29 30.93
C GLU A 410 31.50 16.81 30.31
N LEU A 411 30.94 16.09 29.33
CA LEU A 411 29.72 16.48 28.62
C LEU A 411 28.44 15.90 29.24
N GLU A 412 28.54 15.13 30.32
CA GLU A 412 27.42 14.43 30.96
C GLU A 412 26.55 13.63 29.96
N MET A 413 27.20 12.85 29.10
CA MET A 413 26.53 12.09 28.05
C MET A 413 25.55 11.06 28.61
N ALA A 414 24.44 10.82 27.90
CA ALA A 414 23.40 9.89 28.33
C ALA A 414 23.88 8.43 28.40
N ASP A 415 24.81 8.04 27.53
CA ASP A 415 25.43 6.71 27.42
C ASP A 415 26.70 6.55 28.27
N LEU A 416 26.95 7.49 29.17
CA LEU A 416 28.10 7.43 30.11
C LEU A 416 28.21 6.10 30.88
N PRO A 417 27.12 5.50 31.40
CA PRO A 417 27.21 4.22 32.12
C PRO A 417 27.73 3.07 31.24
N GLU A 418 27.33 3.03 29.97
CA GLU A 418 27.78 2.03 28.99
C GLU A 418 29.25 2.21 28.63
N ILE A 419 29.68 3.45 28.43
CA ILE A 419 31.09 3.80 28.18
C ILE A 419 31.96 3.40 29.40
N GLN A 420 31.51 3.67 30.62
CA GLN A 420 32.19 3.26 31.84
C GLN A 420 32.29 1.73 31.96
N ALA A 421 31.22 1.01 31.62
CA ALA A 421 31.22 -0.45 31.65
C ALA A 421 32.20 -1.03 30.65
N ARG A 422 32.31 -0.47 29.43
CA ARG A 422 33.32 -0.87 28.44
C ARG A 422 34.73 -0.57 28.89
N HIS A 423 34.99 0.60 29.41
CA HIS A 423 36.30 0.96 29.97
C HIS A 423 36.72 -0.03 31.07
N GLN A 424 35.81 -0.45 31.96
CA GLN A 424 36.11 -1.44 32.98
C GLN A 424 36.44 -2.83 32.39
N ARG A 425 35.74 -3.26 31.32
CA ARG A 425 36.03 -4.51 30.62
C ARG A 425 37.43 -4.48 30.01
N ILE A 426 37.83 -3.37 29.40
CA ILE A 426 39.16 -3.21 28.78
C ILE A 426 40.25 -3.22 29.86
N LEU A 427 40.05 -2.52 30.97
CA LEU A 427 40.97 -2.55 32.13
C LEU A 427 41.20 -3.97 32.65
N GLN A 428 40.14 -4.78 32.75
CA GLN A 428 40.27 -6.18 33.15
C GLN A 428 41.03 -7.03 32.13
N ALA A 429 40.93 -6.72 30.85
CA ALA A 429 41.61 -7.44 29.78
C ALA A 429 43.12 -7.12 29.73
N VAL A 430 43.52 -5.90 30.09
CA VAL A 430 44.93 -5.50 30.18
C VAL A 430 45.62 -6.26 31.32
N GLY A 431 44.88 -6.67 32.39
CA GLY A 431 45.46 -7.35 33.56
C GLY A 431 46.11 -6.39 34.56
N PRO A 432 46.51 -6.91 35.75
CA PRO A 432 47.24 -6.09 36.71
C PRO A 432 48.65 -5.73 36.17
N GLN A 433 48.94 -4.46 36.09
CA GLN A 433 50.31 -3.95 35.83
C GLN A 433 51.22 -4.27 36.97
#